data_21a52702dcdde3ed62ee8906a291db6e
#
_entry.id   21a52702dcdde3ed62ee8906a291db6e
#
_cell.length_a   1.000
_cell.length_b   1.000
_cell.length_c   1.000
_cell.angle_alpha   90.00
_cell.angle_beta   90.00
_cell.angle_gamma   90.00
#
_symmetry.space_group_name_H-M   'P 1'
#
loop_
_entity.id
_entity.type
_entity.pdbx_description
1 polymer ?
#
loop_
_entity_poly.entity_id
_entity_poly.type
_entity_poly.pdbx_seq_one_letter_code
_entity_poly.pdbx_strand_id
1 'polypeptide(L)'
;MIRFKVTGNGLTPMNLNWWRPTKEEWVPVLLDDHPQFWKQQVDPTYKRPWARLTPKYANWKDQRYPGQPILRATGLMQDLAHITVRGNVFSVKSTDYGKYQQFGTSKMPARPWMGVPDISLKQIVPISWRNILSRKR
;
A
#
# COMPACT_ATOMS: atom_id res chain seq x y z
N MET A 1 3.49 11.53 -4.50
CA MET A 1 2.18 10.94 -4.14
C MET A 1 1.92 9.72 -5.01
N ILE A 2 1.64 8.59 -4.41
CA ILE A 2 1.27 7.36 -5.12
C ILE A 2 -0.26 7.26 -5.09
N ARG A 3 -0.85 7.04 -6.26
CA ARG A 3 -2.30 6.92 -6.41
C ARG A 3 -2.64 5.51 -6.88
N PHE A 4 -3.53 4.84 -6.18
CA PHE A 4 -4.10 3.57 -6.59
C PHE A 4 -5.57 3.81 -6.99
N LYS A 5 -5.90 3.44 -8.21
CA LYS A 5 -7.28 3.47 -8.69
C LYS A 5 -7.83 2.06 -8.63
N VAL A 6 -8.87 1.86 -7.84
CA VAL A 6 -9.62 0.59 -7.86
C VAL A 6 -10.59 0.65 -9.03
N THR A 7 -10.26 -0.04 -10.10
CA THR A 7 -11.16 -0.23 -11.25
C THR A 7 -11.78 -1.62 -11.15
N GLY A 8 -13.08 -1.67 -10.89
CA GLY A 8 -13.85 -2.91 -11.00
C GLY A 8 -14.24 -3.14 -12.47
N ASN A 9 -13.72 -4.19 -13.08
CA ASN A 9 -14.23 -4.64 -14.38
C ASN A 9 -15.59 -5.30 -14.16
N GLY A 10 -16.66 -4.71 -14.70
CA GLY A 10 -17.93 -5.39 -14.90
C GLY A 10 -19.12 -5.01 -14.02
N LEU A 11 -18.99 -4.03 -13.14
CA LEU A 11 -20.16 -3.43 -12.49
C LEU A 11 -20.47 -2.09 -13.14
N THR A 12 -21.61 -2.02 -13.84
CA THR A 12 -22.23 -0.79 -14.33
C THR A 12 -22.15 0.34 -13.32
N PRO A 13 -22.09 1.60 -13.76
CA PRO A 13 -21.99 2.75 -12.87
C PRO A 13 -23.26 2.92 -12.04
N MET A 14 -23.36 2.11 -11.00
CA MET A 14 -24.34 2.33 -9.93
C MET A 14 -23.88 3.56 -9.15
N ASN A 15 -24.85 4.40 -8.84
CA ASN A 15 -24.72 5.67 -8.14
C ASN A 15 -23.62 5.65 -7.04
N LEU A 16 -22.56 6.41 -7.21
CA LEU A 16 -21.31 6.37 -6.42
C LEU A 16 -21.46 6.69 -4.93
N ASN A 17 -22.65 7.06 -4.47
CA ASN A 17 -22.90 7.36 -3.06
C ASN A 17 -22.87 6.14 -2.13
N TRP A 18 -23.05 4.94 -2.65
CA TRP A 18 -22.94 3.70 -1.87
C TRP A 18 -21.48 3.34 -1.54
N TRP A 19 -20.52 3.87 -2.28
CA TRP A 19 -19.10 3.55 -2.14
C TRP A 19 -18.45 4.23 -0.92
N ARG A 20 -18.98 5.33 -0.43
CA ARG A 20 -18.37 6.15 0.62
C ARG A 20 -18.09 5.40 1.94
N PRO A 21 -19.07 4.80 2.61
CA PRO A 21 -18.83 4.10 3.88
C PRO A 21 -17.87 2.93 3.73
N THR A 22 -17.96 2.22 2.60
CA THR A 22 -17.09 1.09 2.30
C THR A 22 -15.62 1.49 2.21
N LYS A 23 -15.32 2.67 1.70
CA LYS A 23 -13.94 3.17 1.60
C LYS A 23 -13.36 3.53 2.95
N GLU A 24 -14.14 4.14 3.81
CA GLU A 24 -13.73 4.49 5.17
C GLU A 24 -13.41 3.24 5.98
N GLU A 25 -14.11 2.14 5.73
CA GLU A 25 -13.84 0.84 6.35
C GLU A 25 -12.63 0.11 5.75
N TRP A 26 -12.31 0.34 4.48
CA TRP A 26 -11.18 -0.32 3.83
C TRP A 26 -9.82 0.23 4.29
N VAL A 27 -9.74 1.53 4.58
CA VAL A 27 -8.48 2.17 4.96
C VAL A 27 -7.88 1.54 6.22
N PRO A 28 -8.63 1.33 7.31
CA PRO A 28 -8.10 0.64 8.49
C PRO A 28 -7.57 -0.76 8.18
N VAL A 29 -8.29 -1.55 7.38
CA VAL A 29 -7.84 -2.90 7.00
C VAL A 29 -6.51 -2.88 6.25
N LEU A 30 -6.35 -1.94 5.31
CA LEU A 30 -5.10 -1.77 4.58
C LEU A 30 -3.96 -1.31 5.50
N LEU A 31 -4.24 -0.42 6.45
CA LEU A 31 -3.25 0.05 7.41
C LEU A 31 -2.79 -1.04 8.37
N ASP A 32 -3.69 -1.90 8.83
CA ASP A 32 -3.38 -2.98 9.77
C ASP A 32 -2.47 -4.06 9.15
N ASP A 33 -2.65 -4.34 7.87
CA ASP A 33 -1.89 -5.39 7.19
C ASP A 33 -0.49 -4.93 6.74
N HIS A 34 -0.28 -3.66 6.45
CA HIS A 34 0.98 -3.17 5.90
C HIS A 34 2.23 -3.37 6.79
N PRO A 35 2.19 -3.17 8.12
CA PRO A 35 3.36 -3.32 8.97
C PRO A 35 4.03 -4.70 8.87
N GLN A 36 3.27 -5.77 8.67
CA GLN A 36 3.80 -7.12 8.55
C GLN A 36 4.67 -7.29 7.28
N PHE A 37 4.29 -6.67 6.15
CA PHE A 37 5.06 -6.75 4.91
C PHE A 37 6.39 -6.00 5.01
N TRP A 38 6.40 -4.88 5.72
CA TRP A 38 7.64 -4.17 6.05
C TRP A 38 8.57 -5.00 6.93
N LYS A 39 8.02 -5.66 7.94
CA LYS A 39 8.79 -6.55 8.81
C LYS A 39 9.38 -7.72 8.03
N GLN A 40 8.62 -8.31 7.12
CA GLN A 40 9.04 -9.42 6.26
C GLN A 40 9.90 -8.98 5.07
N GLN A 41 9.96 -7.68 4.77
CA GLN A 41 10.67 -7.10 3.61
C GLN A 41 10.19 -7.68 2.27
N VAL A 42 8.87 -7.77 2.12
CA VAL A 42 8.22 -8.33 0.93
C VAL A 42 7.23 -7.34 0.30
N ASP A 43 7.00 -7.53 -0.99
CA ASP A 43 5.95 -6.85 -1.73
C ASP A 43 4.55 -7.23 -1.16
N PRO A 44 3.72 -6.27 -0.79
CA PRO A 44 2.38 -6.55 -0.26
C PRO A 44 1.48 -7.33 -1.21
N THR A 45 1.61 -7.10 -2.53
CA THR A 45 0.72 -7.68 -3.55
C THR A 45 1.10 -9.12 -3.88
N TYR A 46 2.37 -9.35 -4.18
CA TYR A 46 2.84 -10.65 -4.69
C TYR A 46 3.66 -11.44 -3.68
N LYS A 47 3.90 -10.89 -2.47
CA LYS A 47 4.73 -11.48 -1.40
C LYS A 47 6.15 -11.85 -1.84
N ARG A 48 6.67 -11.19 -2.87
CA ARG A 48 8.04 -11.38 -3.35
C ARG A 48 9.01 -10.61 -2.46
N PRO A 49 10.13 -11.21 -2.04
CA PRO A 49 11.15 -10.50 -1.28
C PRO A 49 11.66 -9.28 -2.05
N TRP A 50 11.88 -8.18 -1.33
CA TRP A 50 12.50 -6.99 -1.94
C TRP A 50 13.93 -7.29 -2.38
N ALA A 51 14.30 -6.73 -3.53
CA ALA A 51 15.65 -6.82 -4.04
C ALA A 51 16.66 -6.31 -3.01
N ARG A 52 17.74 -7.04 -2.81
CA ARG A 52 18.81 -6.66 -1.87
C ARG A 52 19.44 -5.33 -2.26
N LEU A 53 20.00 -4.64 -1.28
CA LEU A 53 20.80 -3.44 -1.50
C LEU A 53 22.13 -3.83 -2.16
N THR A 54 22.68 -2.93 -2.98
CA THR A 54 24.06 -3.11 -3.47
C THR A 54 25.02 -3.08 -2.29
N PRO A 55 26.13 -3.84 -2.31
CA PRO A 55 27.08 -3.90 -1.20
C PRO A 55 27.57 -2.52 -0.75
N LYS A 56 27.86 -1.63 -1.70
CA LYS A 56 28.28 -0.26 -1.42
C LYS A 56 27.23 0.53 -0.63
N TYR A 57 25.98 0.44 -1.06
CA TYR A 57 24.89 1.14 -0.38
C TYR A 57 24.51 0.48 0.96
N ALA A 58 24.57 -0.84 1.04
CA ALA A 58 24.34 -1.57 2.28
C ALA A 58 25.33 -1.14 3.37
N ASN A 59 26.63 -1.09 3.05
CA ASN A 59 27.67 -0.66 3.98
C ASN A 59 27.48 0.80 4.42
N TRP A 60 27.18 1.71 3.49
CA TRP A 60 26.90 3.12 3.82
C TRP A 60 25.69 3.24 4.73
N LYS A 61 24.63 2.49 4.44
CA LYS A 61 23.40 2.50 5.23
C LYS A 61 23.62 1.94 6.63
N ASP A 62 24.37 0.85 6.77
CA ASP A 62 24.65 0.21 8.05
C ASP A 62 25.46 1.11 8.98
N GLN A 63 26.41 1.86 8.43
CA GLN A 63 27.16 2.86 9.20
C GLN A 63 26.29 4.00 9.71
N ARG A 64 25.26 4.40 8.93
CA ARG A 64 24.44 5.57 9.26
C ARG A 64 23.13 5.21 10.00
N TYR A 65 22.60 4.05 9.74
CA TYR A 65 21.37 3.53 10.28
C TYR A 65 21.52 2.05 10.62
N PRO A 66 22.34 1.70 11.61
CA PRO A 66 22.68 0.33 11.94
C PRO A 66 21.43 -0.50 12.25
N GLY A 67 21.38 -1.72 11.75
CA GLY A 67 20.30 -2.67 12.00
C GLY A 67 18.95 -2.33 11.33
N GLN A 68 18.88 -1.27 10.52
CA GLN A 68 17.62 -0.93 9.86
C GLN A 68 17.38 -1.77 8.60
N PRO A 69 16.18 -2.37 8.45
CA PRO A 69 15.84 -3.18 7.29
C PRO A 69 15.80 -2.39 5.99
N ILE A 70 15.71 -3.09 4.87
CA ILE A 70 15.56 -2.47 3.54
C ILE A 70 14.38 -1.47 3.57
N LEU A 71 14.52 -0.35 2.87
CA LEU A 71 13.57 0.78 2.81
C LEU A 71 13.36 1.55 4.11
N ARG A 72 13.85 1.11 5.24
CA ARG A 72 13.78 1.86 6.49
C ARG A 72 15.11 2.52 6.81
N ALA A 73 15.10 3.84 6.93
CA ALA A 73 16.18 4.63 7.52
C ALA A 73 15.61 5.42 8.69
N THR A 74 14.77 6.40 8.43
CA THR A 74 14.09 7.23 9.43
C THR A 74 12.69 6.75 9.79
N GLY A 75 12.12 5.83 9.01
CA GLY A 75 10.74 5.36 9.21
C GLY A 75 9.67 6.20 8.47
N LEU A 76 10.01 7.35 7.90
CA LEU A 76 9.05 8.26 7.27
C LEU A 76 8.19 7.62 6.16
N MET A 77 8.75 6.68 5.40
CA MET A 77 7.97 5.97 4.38
C MET A 77 6.93 5.02 4.95
N GLN A 78 7.11 4.57 6.18
CA GLN A 78 6.18 3.65 6.84
C GLN A 78 4.95 4.34 7.43
N ASP A 79 4.96 5.67 7.50
CA ASP A 79 3.83 6.43 8.00
C ASP A 79 2.67 6.40 7.00
N LEU A 80 1.80 5.42 7.19
CA LEU A 80 0.59 5.23 6.39
C LEU A 80 -0.58 6.11 6.85
N ALA A 81 -0.42 6.94 7.88
CA ALA A 81 -1.45 7.87 8.34
C ALA A 81 -1.80 8.93 7.29
N HIS A 82 -1.01 9.04 6.24
CA HIS A 82 -1.21 9.96 5.13
C HIS A 82 -2.02 9.38 3.96
N ILE A 83 -2.73 8.27 4.15
CA ILE A 83 -3.67 7.77 3.14
C ILE A 83 -4.88 8.68 3.07
N THR A 84 -5.18 9.16 1.88
CA THR A 84 -6.40 9.93 1.59
C THR A 84 -7.24 9.22 0.56
N VAL A 85 -8.57 9.33 0.71
CA VAL A 85 -9.53 8.73 -0.22
C VAL A 85 -10.38 9.83 -0.83
N ARG A 86 -10.33 9.95 -2.16
CA ARG A 86 -11.19 10.88 -2.92
C ARG A 86 -11.86 10.13 -4.06
N GLY A 87 -13.19 10.10 -4.05
CA GLY A 87 -13.94 9.33 -5.02
C GLY A 87 -13.58 7.83 -4.92
N ASN A 88 -13.14 7.20 -5.98
CA ASN A 88 -12.63 5.81 -6.06
C ASN A 88 -11.09 5.74 -6.09
N VAL A 89 -10.41 6.81 -5.66
CA VAL A 89 -8.95 6.89 -5.68
C VAL A 89 -8.42 6.91 -4.26
N PHE A 90 -7.56 5.95 -3.94
CA PHE A 90 -6.73 5.95 -2.75
C PHE A 90 -5.42 6.63 -3.08
N SER A 91 -5.07 7.66 -2.34
CA SER A 91 -3.80 8.36 -2.50
C SER A 91 -2.96 8.18 -1.25
N VAL A 92 -1.75 7.71 -1.42
CA VAL A 92 -0.77 7.61 -0.34
C VAL A 92 0.21 8.76 -0.49
N LYS A 93 0.20 9.64 0.49
CA LYS A 93 1.24 10.67 0.58
C LYS A 93 2.51 9.98 1.08
N SER A 94 3.56 10.09 0.32
CA SER A 94 4.86 9.49 0.62
C SER A 94 5.96 10.54 0.50
N THR A 95 7.14 10.19 0.95
CA THR A 95 8.37 10.93 0.65
C THR A 95 8.64 10.96 -0.85
N ASP A 96 9.35 11.96 -1.34
CA ASP A 96 9.64 12.11 -2.78
C ASP A 96 10.35 10.90 -3.39
N TYR A 97 11.15 10.21 -2.60
CA TYR A 97 11.84 8.99 -3.03
C TYR A 97 10.96 7.73 -2.99
N GLY A 98 9.81 7.76 -2.34
CA GLY A 98 8.91 6.60 -2.22
C GLY A 98 8.43 6.06 -3.57
N LYS A 99 8.17 6.92 -4.54
CA LYS A 99 7.80 6.53 -5.91
C LYS A 99 8.90 5.76 -6.61
N TYR A 100 10.16 6.14 -6.39
CA TYR A 100 11.31 5.45 -7.01
C TYR A 100 11.51 4.07 -6.40
N GLN A 101 11.24 3.91 -5.12
CA GLN A 101 11.25 2.59 -4.49
C GLN A 101 10.10 1.71 -5.00
N GLN A 102 8.92 2.28 -5.18
CA GLN A 102 7.75 1.55 -5.67
C GLN A 102 7.94 0.99 -7.08
N PHE A 103 8.45 1.82 -7.99
CA PHE A 103 8.50 1.51 -9.43
C PHE A 103 9.91 1.21 -9.95
N GLY A 104 10.93 1.46 -9.15
CA GLY A 104 12.31 1.37 -9.59
C GLY A 104 12.73 2.53 -10.51
N THR A 105 13.95 2.47 -10.94
CA THR A 105 14.54 3.38 -11.94
C THR A 105 15.52 2.59 -12.82
N SER A 106 16.08 3.22 -13.85
CA SER A 106 17.15 2.59 -14.66
C SER A 106 18.39 2.16 -13.85
N LYS A 107 18.58 2.73 -12.66
CA LYS A 107 19.74 2.46 -11.77
C LYS A 107 19.39 1.67 -10.51
N MET A 108 18.11 1.46 -10.24
CA MET A 108 17.65 0.86 -8.99
C MET A 108 16.46 -0.07 -9.23
N PRO A 109 16.49 -1.31 -8.74
CA PRO A 109 15.36 -2.22 -8.87
C PRO A 109 14.15 -1.71 -8.09
N ALA A 110 12.96 -2.02 -8.58
CA ALA A 110 11.72 -1.79 -7.87
C ALA A 110 11.67 -2.58 -6.56
N ARG A 111 11.19 -1.95 -5.50
CA ARG A 111 10.86 -2.55 -4.22
C ARG A 111 9.46 -2.09 -3.84
N PRO A 112 8.41 -2.70 -4.40
CA PRO A 112 7.04 -2.30 -4.12
C PRO A 112 6.76 -2.39 -2.63
N TRP A 113 6.42 -1.29 -2.02
CA TRP A 113 6.14 -1.18 -0.59
C TRP A 113 4.68 -0.88 -0.30
N MET A 114 3.93 -0.50 -1.32
CA MET A 114 2.49 -0.28 -1.28
C MET A 114 1.78 -1.19 -2.27
N GLY A 115 0.66 -1.73 -1.86
CA GLY A 115 -0.19 -2.58 -2.66
C GLY A 115 -1.42 -3.01 -1.88
N VAL A 116 -2.30 -3.77 -2.50
CA VAL A 116 -3.46 -4.36 -1.84
C VAL A 116 -3.21 -5.87 -1.74
N PRO A 117 -2.86 -6.37 -0.55
CA PRO A 117 -2.62 -7.80 -0.37
C PRO A 117 -3.92 -8.61 -0.46
N ASP A 118 -3.80 -9.87 -0.86
CA ASP A 118 -4.95 -10.78 -0.96
C ASP A 118 -5.70 -10.94 0.37
N ILE A 119 -4.98 -10.90 1.49
CA ILE A 119 -5.58 -10.98 2.82
C ILE A 119 -6.50 -9.80 3.08
N SER A 120 -6.08 -8.60 2.71
CA SER A 120 -6.91 -7.39 2.82
C SER A 120 -8.14 -7.47 1.91
N LEU A 121 -7.98 -7.99 0.68
CA LEU A 121 -9.10 -8.20 -0.23
C LEU A 121 -10.14 -9.17 0.34
N LYS A 122 -9.72 -10.25 0.98
CA LYS A 122 -10.62 -11.21 1.64
C LYS A 122 -11.43 -10.58 2.77
N GLN A 123 -10.93 -9.56 3.42
CA GLN A 123 -11.64 -8.80 4.45
C GLN A 123 -12.55 -7.71 3.85
N ILE A 124 -12.05 -7.01 2.84
CA ILE A 124 -12.74 -5.89 2.18
C ILE A 124 -13.99 -6.36 1.42
N VAL A 125 -13.93 -7.47 0.72
CA VAL A 125 -15.05 -7.99 -0.09
C VAL A 125 -16.30 -8.25 0.74
N PRO A 126 -16.27 -8.98 1.87
CA PRO A 126 -17.44 -9.17 2.73
C PRO A 126 -18.00 -7.86 3.31
N ILE A 127 -17.15 -6.92 3.69
CA ILE A 127 -17.56 -5.59 4.16
C ILE A 127 -18.36 -4.87 3.08
N SER A 128 -17.85 -4.87 1.86
CA SER A 128 -18.51 -4.27 0.71
C SER A 128 -19.89 -4.88 0.42
N TRP A 129 -19.98 -6.19 0.42
CA TRP A 129 -21.26 -6.90 0.22
C TRP A 129 -22.27 -6.60 1.32
N ARG A 130 -21.85 -6.59 2.57
CA ARG A 130 -22.73 -6.24 3.72
C ARG A 130 -23.32 -4.84 3.52
N ASN A 131 -22.52 -3.88 3.13
CA ASN A 131 -22.96 -2.50 2.93
C ASN A 131 -23.91 -2.35 1.74
N ILE A 132 -23.70 -3.11 0.67
CA ILE A 132 -24.60 -3.14 -0.49
C ILE A 132 -25.96 -3.75 -0.09
N LEU A 133 -25.97 -4.84 0.65
CA LEU A 133 -27.20 -5.54 1.04
C LEU A 133 -28.00 -4.78 2.09
N SER A 134 -27.35 -4.10 3.04
CA SER A 134 -28.03 -3.31 4.08
C SER A 134 -28.76 -2.08 3.54
N ARG A 135 -28.36 -1.58 2.37
CA ARG A 135 -29.00 -0.41 1.74
C ARG A 135 -30.18 -0.72 0.83
N LYS A 136 -30.47 -1.99 0.58
CA LYS A 136 -31.65 -2.41 -0.17
C LYS A 136 -32.93 -2.47 0.69
N ARG A 137 -32.83 -2.11 1.97
CA ARG A 137 -33.96 -1.94 2.88
C ARG A 137 -34.19 -0.45 3.12
#